data_062ea27a48bdff259281861fe5aa1add
#
_entry.id   062ea27a48bdff259281861fe5aa1add
#
_cell.length_a   1.000
_cell.length_b   1.000
_cell.length_c   1.000
_cell.angle_alpha   90.00
_cell.angle_beta   90.00
_cell.angle_gamma   90.00
#
_symmetry.space_group_name_H-M   'P 1'
#
loop_
_entity.id
_entity.type
_entity.pdbx_description
1 polymer ?
#
loop_
_entity_poly.entity_id
_entity_poly.type
_entity_poly.pdbx_seq_one_letter_code
_entity_poly.pdbx_strand_id
1 'polypeptide(L)'
;MKVFAVISATLIAILSMGSPASGQTPAEHVAMGDSLYAQFKPEEALTHYLAATGPDSSNYEALWKAARSEIDLAEAEKDEGRRNRFSRDGETLARRATKVNPQDPEGHFALARALGRRALSVGVRDRVKFATDVRSEAMEALRLNPNHPGALHVMGVWNAEVMRLNGFERFFAKNVLGGRVFGEASWDKAVSFMERSVAADPDRIVHHLDLGKIYADMGDKAKAR
;
A
#
# COMPACT_ATOMS: atom_id res chain seq x y z
N MET A 1 35.78 63.56 -56.82
CA MET A 1 35.52 63.26 -55.38
C MET A 1 34.64 62.04 -55.30
N LYS A 2 35.20 60.89 -54.94
CA LYS A 2 34.44 59.62 -54.76
C LYS A 2 34.32 59.35 -53.26
N VAL A 3 33.10 59.31 -52.73
CA VAL A 3 32.78 59.01 -51.33
C VAL A 3 32.55 57.52 -51.24
N PHE A 4 33.38 56.81 -50.49
CA PHE A 4 33.18 55.40 -50.16
C PHE A 4 32.32 55.31 -48.90
N ALA A 5 31.13 54.75 -49.05
CA ALA A 5 30.29 54.37 -47.91
C ALA A 5 30.72 52.98 -47.37
N VAL A 6 31.18 52.91 -46.11
CA VAL A 6 31.49 51.71 -45.42
C VAL A 6 30.21 51.20 -44.70
N ILE A 7 29.68 50.09 -45.15
CA ILE A 7 28.56 49.43 -44.50
C ILE A 7 29.14 48.44 -43.44
N SER A 8 29.01 48.79 -42.15
CA SER A 8 29.32 47.89 -41.03
C SER A 8 28.17 46.91 -40.85
N ALA A 9 28.41 45.64 -41.16
CA ALA A 9 27.49 44.56 -40.86
C ALA A 9 27.70 44.10 -39.40
N THR A 10 26.77 44.46 -38.52
CA THR A 10 26.77 43.98 -37.15
C THR A 10 26.16 42.56 -37.11
N LEU A 11 27.02 41.54 -36.86
CA LEU A 11 26.60 40.16 -36.71
C LEU A 11 26.00 39.96 -35.29
N ILE A 12 24.67 39.89 -35.18
CA ILE A 12 23.99 39.54 -33.95
C ILE A 12 24.08 37.99 -33.79
N ALA A 13 24.99 37.53 -32.93
CA ALA A 13 25.04 36.14 -32.50
C ALA A 13 23.86 35.88 -31.55
N ILE A 14 22.82 35.24 -32.05
CA ILE A 14 21.73 34.70 -31.20
C ILE A 14 22.31 33.50 -30.47
N LEU A 15 22.74 33.68 -29.22
CA LEU A 15 22.95 32.56 -28.29
C LEU A 15 21.58 31.92 -28.02
N SER A 16 21.29 30.83 -28.71
CA SER A 16 20.22 29.92 -28.30
C SER A 16 20.65 29.28 -26.99
N MET A 17 20.24 29.87 -25.87
CA MET A 17 20.25 29.18 -24.57
C MET A 17 19.30 28.00 -24.71
N GLY A 18 19.86 26.84 -25.06
CA GLY A 18 19.16 25.56 -24.92
C GLY A 18 18.73 25.44 -23.45
N SER A 19 17.43 25.50 -23.19
CA SER A 19 16.91 25.14 -21.89
C SER A 19 17.46 23.77 -21.53
N PRO A 20 18.05 23.57 -20.35
CA PRO A 20 18.37 22.21 -19.93
C PRO A 20 17.09 21.41 -20.03
N ALA A 21 17.15 20.23 -20.64
CA ALA A 21 16.04 19.28 -20.63
C ALA A 21 15.76 19.01 -19.15
N SER A 22 14.76 19.69 -18.58
CA SER A 22 14.34 19.49 -17.20
C SER A 22 13.76 18.10 -17.15
N GLY A 23 14.46 17.18 -16.46
CA GLY A 23 13.89 15.88 -16.10
C GLY A 23 12.56 16.11 -15.37
N GLN A 24 11.66 15.14 -15.47
CA GLN A 24 10.37 15.21 -14.78
C GLN A 24 10.57 15.46 -13.28
N THR A 25 9.77 16.35 -12.72
CA THR A 25 9.76 16.63 -11.29
C THR A 25 9.15 15.45 -10.50
N PRO A 26 9.45 15.32 -9.20
CA PRO A 26 8.79 14.30 -8.36
C PRO A 26 7.26 14.36 -8.42
N ALA A 27 6.68 15.55 -8.50
CA ALA A 27 5.22 15.71 -8.61
C ALA A 27 4.68 15.20 -9.96
N GLU A 28 5.37 15.44 -11.05
CA GLU A 28 5.00 14.92 -12.38
C GLU A 28 5.12 13.39 -12.41
N HIS A 29 6.13 12.82 -11.78
CA HIS A 29 6.24 11.38 -11.63
C HIS A 29 5.09 10.79 -10.80
N VAL A 30 4.70 11.40 -9.68
CA VAL A 30 3.53 10.95 -8.90
C VAL A 30 2.27 10.98 -9.75
N ALA A 31 2.00 12.08 -10.46
CA ALA A 31 0.82 12.22 -11.31
C ALA A 31 0.78 11.19 -12.45
N MET A 32 1.95 10.90 -13.09
CA MET A 32 2.04 9.85 -14.11
C MET A 32 1.80 8.46 -13.50
N GLY A 33 2.38 8.18 -12.34
CA GLY A 33 2.13 6.95 -11.61
C GLY A 33 0.65 6.76 -11.28
N ASP A 34 -0.05 7.82 -10.84
CA ASP A 34 -1.48 7.77 -10.56
C ASP A 34 -2.31 7.47 -11.80
N SER A 35 -1.98 8.09 -12.93
CA SER A 35 -2.63 7.81 -14.21
C SER A 35 -2.46 6.36 -14.65
N LEU A 36 -1.25 5.81 -14.51
CA LEU A 36 -0.96 4.42 -14.87
C LEU A 36 -1.62 3.43 -13.91
N TYR A 37 -1.63 3.75 -12.61
CA TYR A 37 -2.29 2.91 -11.61
C TYR A 37 -3.81 2.83 -11.84
N ALA A 38 -4.45 3.94 -12.19
CA ALA A 38 -5.86 3.97 -12.55
C ALA A 38 -6.19 3.16 -13.82
N GLN A 39 -5.19 2.91 -14.67
CA GLN A 39 -5.27 2.04 -15.85
C GLN A 39 -4.97 0.56 -15.54
N PHE A 40 -4.86 0.18 -14.26
CA PHE A 40 -4.48 -1.17 -13.81
C PHE A 40 -3.07 -1.61 -14.26
N LYS A 41 -2.12 -0.66 -14.31
CA LYS A 41 -0.72 -0.89 -14.68
C LYS A 41 0.22 -0.64 -13.47
N PRO A 42 0.14 -1.48 -12.42
CA PRO A 42 0.89 -1.23 -11.19
C PRO A 42 2.41 -1.27 -11.36
N GLU A 43 2.96 -2.03 -12.31
CA GLU A 43 4.40 -2.12 -12.57
C GLU A 43 4.94 -0.83 -13.20
N GLU A 44 4.23 -0.30 -14.20
CA GLU A 44 4.57 0.98 -14.81
C GLU A 44 4.41 2.14 -13.81
N ALA A 45 3.32 2.13 -13.02
CA ALA A 45 3.08 3.10 -11.96
C ALA A 45 4.20 3.07 -10.90
N LEU A 46 4.64 1.89 -10.48
CA LEU A 46 5.74 1.70 -9.54
C LEU A 46 7.02 2.38 -10.02
N THR A 47 7.37 2.24 -11.30
CA THR A 47 8.55 2.88 -11.89
C THR A 47 8.53 4.39 -11.68
N HIS A 48 7.38 5.02 -11.90
CA HIS A 48 7.22 6.46 -11.69
C HIS A 48 7.22 6.84 -10.20
N TYR A 49 6.54 6.09 -9.34
CA TYR A 49 6.58 6.37 -7.91
C TYR A 49 7.99 6.24 -7.34
N LEU A 50 8.76 5.21 -7.76
CA LEU A 50 10.15 5.08 -7.34
C LEU A 50 11.04 6.22 -7.85
N ALA A 51 10.83 6.71 -9.07
CA ALA A 51 11.52 7.89 -9.58
C ALA A 51 11.22 9.14 -8.73
N ALA A 52 9.97 9.27 -8.24
CA ALA A 52 9.57 10.36 -7.34
C ALA A 52 10.15 10.23 -5.93
N THR A 53 10.54 9.02 -5.48
CA THR A 53 11.14 8.85 -4.15
C THR A 53 12.59 9.33 -4.09
N GLY A 54 13.38 9.28 -5.16
CA GLY A 54 14.79 9.63 -5.17
C GLY A 54 15.65 8.96 -4.08
N PRO A 55 16.97 9.12 -4.07
CA PRO A 55 17.84 8.49 -3.07
C PRO A 55 17.63 9.02 -1.64
N ASP A 56 17.33 10.32 -1.47
CA ASP A 56 17.15 10.97 -0.18
C ASP A 56 15.72 11.44 0.09
N SER A 57 14.76 10.88 -0.64
CA SER A 57 13.44 11.47 -0.71
C SER A 57 12.60 11.14 0.51
N SER A 58 12.09 12.20 1.09
CA SER A 58 10.99 12.23 2.05
C SER A 58 9.63 12.45 1.36
N ASN A 59 9.50 12.10 0.06
CA ASN A 59 8.23 12.19 -0.63
C ASN A 59 7.28 11.10 -0.12
N TYR A 60 6.52 11.45 0.90
CA TYR A 60 5.59 10.57 1.57
C TYR A 60 4.61 9.91 0.60
N GLU A 61 4.03 10.72 -0.29
CA GLU A 61 3.01 10.25 -1.24
C GLU A 61 3.57 9.20 -2.20
N ALA A 62 4.74 9.45 -2.76
CA ALA A 62 5.42 8.48 -3.62
C ALA A 62 5.77 7.19 -2.88
N LEU A 63 6.19 7.28 -1.62
CA LEU A 63 6.58 6.13 -0.81
C LEU A 63 5.41 5.17 -0.57
N TRP A 64 4.25 5.65 -0.09
CA TRP A 64 3.13 4.76 0.18
C TRP A 64 2.47 4.24 -1.11
N LYS A 65 2.45 5.05 -2.18
CA LYS A 65 1.94 4.63 -3.50
C LYS A 65 2.85 3.57 -4.14
N ALA A 66 4.17 3.72 -4.03
CA ALA A 66 5.10 2.68 -4.46
C ALA A 66 4.92 1.38 -3.64
N ALA A 67 4.77 1.49 -2.31
CA ALA A 67 4.49 0.34 -1.45
C ALA A 67 3.19 -0.36 -1.87
N ARG A 68 2.13 0.38 -2.17
CA ARG A 68 0.87 -0.17 -2.68
C ARG A 68 1.07 -0.95 -3.96
N SER A 69 1.80 -0.39 -4.93
CA SER A 69 2.08 -1.06 -6.20
C SER A 69 2.90 -2.34 -6.03
N GLU A 70 3.92 -2.34 -5.17
CA GLU A 70 4.68 -3.54 -4.81
C GLU A 70 3.80 -4.64 -4.21
N ILE A 71 2.87 -4.26 -3.34
CA ILE A 71 1.94 -5.21 -2.71
C ILE A 71 0.98 -5.80 -3.74
N ASP A 72 0.43 -4.97 -4.63
CA ASP A 72 -0.47 -5.42 -5.69
C ASP A 72 0.25 -6.37 -6.67
N LEU A 73 1.52 -6.08 -7.01
CA LEU A 73 2.37 -6.98 -7.79
C LEU A 73 2.62 -8.30 -7.06
N ALA A 74 2.89 -8.25 -5.74
CA ALA A 74 3.04 -9.46 -4.93
C ALA A 74 1.77 -10.31 -4.89
N GLU A 75 0.59 -9.68 -4.95
CA GLU A 75 -0.69 -10.39 -4.96
C GLU A 75 -0.95 -11.13 -6.28
N ALA A 76 -0.54 -10.54 -7.40
CA ALA A 76 -0.70 -11.11 -8.73
C ALA A 76 0.40 -12.13 -9.11
N GLU A 77 1.56 -12.07 -8.45
CA GLU A 77 2.75 -12.85 -8.82
C GLU A 77 2.64 -14.33 -8.43
N LYS A 78 2.92 -15.21 -9.39
CA LYS A 78 2.90 -16.68 -9.19
C LYS A 78 4.26 -17.23 -8.75
N ASP A 79 5.36 -16.64 -9.20
CA ASP A 79 6.69 -17.04 -8.76
C ASP A 79 6.93 -16.63 -7.30
N GLU A 80 7.27 -17.61 -6.47
CA GLU A 80 7.43 -17.39 -5.03
C GLU A 80 8.59 -16.44 -4.72
N GLY A 81 9.69 -16.55 -5.45
CA GLY A 81 10.86 -15.71 -5.25
C GLY A 81 10.56 -14.23 -5.55
N ARG A 82 9.91 -13.97 -6.68
CA ARG A 82 9.49 -12.61 -7.07
C ARG A 82 8.41 -12.07 -6.14
N ARG A 83 7.41 -12.88 -5.78
CA ARG A 83 6.37 -12.51 -4.81
C ARG A 83 6.97 -12.10 -3.46
N ASN A 84 7.93 -12.86 -2.96
CA ASN A 84 8.61 -12.57 -1.70
C ASN A 84 9.47 -11.32 -1.79
N ARG A 85 10.08 -11.03 -2.95
CA ARG A 85 10.81 -9.77 -3.19
C ARG A 85 9.87 -8.58 -3.15
N PHE A 86 8.81 -8.57 -3.96
CA PHE A 86 7.81 -7.51 -3.96
C PHE A 86 7.25 -7.25 -2.55
N SER A 87 6.95 -8.30 -1.80
CA SER A 87 6.46 -8.17 -0.43
C SER A 87 7.47 -7.50 0.52
N ARG A 88 8.79 -7.77 0.38
CA ARG A 88 9.85 -7.12 1.17
C ARG A 88 10.05 -5.66 0.79
N ASP A 89 10.06 -5.40 -0.52
CA ASP A 89 10.28 -4.05 -1.05
C ASP A 89 9.09 -3.15 -0.66
N GLY A 90 7.86 -3.65 -0.78
CA GLY A 90 6.66 -2.97 -0.29
C GLY A 90 6.69 -2.69 1.21
N GLU A 91 7.13 -3.65 2.05
CA GLU A 91 7.32 -3.43 3.49
C GLU A 91 8.34 -2.31 3.75
N THR A 92 9.47 -2.33 3.04
CA THR A 92 10.52 -1.32 3.20
C THR A 92 10.02 0.09 2.87
N LEU A 93 9.31 0.24 1.76
CA LEU A 93 8.73 1.51 1.33
C LEU A 93 7.66 2.00 2.30
N ALA A 94 6.76 1.13 2.75
CA ALA A 94 5.71 1.46 3.70
C ALA A 94 6.29 1.89 5.07
N ARG A 95 7.32 1.22 5.56
CA ARG A 95 8.05 1.64 6.79
C ARG A 95 8.73 2.99 6.64
N ARG A 96 9.23 3.33 5.44
CA ARG A 96 9.75 4.67 5.17
C ARG A 96 8.62 5.70 5.18
N ALA A 97 7.48 5.40 4.56
CA ALA A 97 6.31 6.28 4.55
C ALA A 97 5.85 6.61 5.98
N THR A 98 5.66 5.60 6.84
CA THR A 98 5.24 5.84 8.23
C THR A 98 6.25 6.65 9.05
N LYS A 99 7.55 6.59 8.73
CA LYS A 99 8.57 7.44 9.37
C LYS A 99 8.52 8.89 8.88
N VAL A 100 8.22 9.10 7.60
CA VAL A 100 8.14 10.44 7.00
C VAL A 100 6.89 11.18 7.48
N ASN A 101 5.75 10.51 7.46
CA ASN A 101 4.50 11.09 7.97
C ASN A 101 3.71 10.07 8.82
N PRO A 102 3.97 10.00 10.12
CA PRO A 102 3.27 9.10 11.02
C PRO A 102 1.83 9.54 11.35
N GLN A 103 1.38 10.69 10.87
CA GLN A 103 0.04 11.21 11.13
C GLN A 103 -0.92 11.06 9.94
N ASP A 104 -0.51 10.35 8.90
CA ASP A 104 -1.36 10.06 7.75
C ASP A 104 -1.71 8.56 7.70
N PRO A 105 -2.98 8.19 7.51
CA PRO A 105 -3.43 6.79 7.57
C PRO A 105 -2.90 5.91 6.44
N GLU A 106 -2.57 6.47 5.26
CA GLU A 106 -2.19 5.69 4.08
C GLU A 106 -0.88 4.92 4.27
N GLY A 107 0.13 5.54 4.93
CA GLY A 107 1.39 4.88 5.24
C GLY A 107 1.20 3.67 6.18
N HIS A 108 0.39 3.83 7.22
CA HIS A 108 0.05 2.75 8.16
C HIS A 108 -0.76 1.65 7.49
N PHE A 109 -1.73 2.01 6.66
CA PHE A 109 -2.51 1.04 5.88
C PHE A 109 -1.62 0.25 4.91
N ALA A 110 -0.74 0.92 4.16
CA ALA A 110 0.20 0.27 3.26
C ALA A 110 1.12 -0.70 4.03
N LEU A 111 1.60 -0.29 5.22
CA LEU A 111 2.43 -1.15 6.06
C LEU A 111 1.66 -2.37 6.59
N ALA A 112 0.40 -2.19 7.02
CA ALA A 112 -0.44 -3.31 7.44
C ALA A 112 -0.62 -4.35 6.32
N ARG A 113 -0.88 -3.92 5.08
CA ARG A 113 -0.97 -4.81 3.91
C ARG A 113 0.35 -5.53 3.63
N ALA A 114 1.46 -4.80 3.63
CA ALA A 114 2.79 -5.38 3.37
C ALA A 114 3.14 -6.45 4.40
N LEU A 115 2.91 -6.19 5.69
CA LEU A 115 3.13 -7.15 6.78
C LEU A 115 2.23 -8.37 6.64
N GLY A 116 0.96 -8.19 6.22
CA GLY A 116 0.04 -9.28 5.90
C GLY A 116 0.59 -10.19 4.80
N ARG A 117 1.12 -9.62 3.72
CA ARG A 117 1.76 -10.42 2.64
C ARG A 117 3.02 -11.14 3.13
N ARG A 118 3.85 -10.47 3.93
CA ARG A 118 5.03 -11.07 4.55
C ARG A 118 4.68 -12.26 5.45
N ALA A 119 3.58 -12.19 6.19
CA ALA A 119 3.12 -13.26 7.06
C ALA A 119 2.88 -14.57 6.32
N LEU A 120 2.52 -14.51 5.02
CA LEU A 120 2.26 -15.71 4.21
C LEU A 120 3.53 -16.48 3.83
N SER A 121 4.71 -15.86 3.91
CA SER A 121 6.00 -16.44 3.48
C SER A 121 6.90 -16.88 4.64
N VAL A 122 6.40 -16.87 5.88
CA VAL A 122 7.21 -17.16 7.08
C VAL A 122 6.62 -18.29 7.91
N GLY A 123 7.43 -18.84 8.81
CA GLY A 123 7.01 -19.88 9.75
C GLY A 123 6.00 -19.37 10.79
N VAL A 124 5.37 -20.30 11.51
CA VAL A 124 4.26 -20.03 12.44
C VAL A 124 4.59 -18.96 13.48
N ARG A 125 5.78 -19.02 14.08
CA ARG A 125 6.21 -18.05 15.11
C ARG A 125 6.27 -16.61 14.58
N ASP A 126 6.91 -16.43 13.42
CA ASP A 126 7.04 -15.11 12.81
C ASP A 126 5.69 -14.63 12.26
N ARG A 127 4.85 -15.55 11.78
CA ARG A 127 3.48 -15.24 11.34
C ARG A 127 2.65 -14.61 12.45
N VAL A 128 2.75 -15.12 13.69
CA VAL A 128 2.07 -14.52 14.86
C VAL A 128 2.55 -13.10 15.13
N LYS A 129 3.87 -12.87 15.03
CA LYS A 129 4.44 -11.52 15.18
C LYS A 129 3.91 -10.59 14.09
N PHE A 130 4.00 -11.01 12.82
CA PHE A 130 3.46 -10.20 11.71
C PHE A 130 1.97 -9.92 11.86
N ALA A 131 1.16 -10.90 12.30
CA ALA A 131 -0.26 -10.68 12.52
C ALA A 131 -0.54 -9.67 13.64
N THR A 132 0.30 -9.63 14.69
CA THR A 132 0.23 -8.61 15.74
C THR A 132 0.56 -7.23 15.18
N ASP A 133 1.62 -7.13 14.37
CA ASP A 133 2.04 -5.87 13.76
C ASP A 133 1.00 -5.38 12.71
N VAL A 134 0.40 -6.27 11.91
CA VAL A 134 -0.72 -5.96 10.99
C VAL A 134 -1.87 -5.28 11.75
N ARG A 135 -2.29 -5.88 12.86
CA ARG A 135 -3.36 -5.30 13.68
C ARG A 135 -2.99 -3.92 14.21
N SER A 136 -1.75 -3.77 14.71
CA SER A 136 -1.27 -2.49 15.25
C SER A 136 -1.32 -1.38 14.20
N GLU A 137 -0.78 -1.63 13.02
CA GLU A 137 -0.74 -0.65 11.94
C GLU A 137 -2.13 -0.34 11.37
N ALA A 138 -2.98 -1.36 11.19
CA ALA A 138 -4.35 -1.14 10.75
C ALA A 138 -5.18 -0.35 11.77
N MET A 139 -4.99 -0.59 13.07
CA MET A 139 -5.64 0.18 14.12
C MET A 139 -5.13 1.61 14.21
N GLU A 140 -3.84 1.84 13.93
CA GLU A 140 -3.30 3.21 13.86
C GLU A 140 -3.87 3.96 12.65
N ALA A 141 -3.98 3.32 11.48
CA ALA A 141 -4.68 3.90 10.34
C ALA A 141 -6.14 4.27 10.68
N LEU A 142 -6.85 3.42 11.43
CA LEU A 142 -8.22 3.68 11.88
C LEU A 142 -8.31 4.74 12.98
N ARG A 143 -7.29 4.91 13.81
CA ARG A 143 -7.22 6.01 14.77
C ARG A 143 -7.11 7.35 14.06
N LEU A 144 -6.34 7.40 12.97
CA LEU A 144 -6.15 8.60 12.14
C LEU A 144 -7.35 8.87 11.22
N ASN A 145 -7.92 7.83 10.64
CA ASN A 145 -9.14 7.89 9.83
C ASN A 145 -10.08 6.72 10.19
N PRO A 146 -11.07 6.94 11.07
CA PRO A 146 -11.99 5.89 11.53
C PRO A 146 -12.82 5.22 10.43
N ASN A 147 -12.94 5.87 9.28
CA ASN A 147 -13.67 5.37 8.13
C ASN A 147 -12.77 4.97 6.95
N HIS A 148 -11.48 4.74 7.19
CA HIS A 148 -10.55 4.30 6.15
C HIS A 148 -10.94 2.91 5.63
N PRO A 149 -11.46 2.77 4.38
CA PRO A 149 -12.10 1.54 3.91
C PRO A 149 -11.13 0.35 3.90
N GLY A 150 -9.90 0.56 3.43
CA GLY A 150 -8.89 -0.49 3.37
C GLY A 150 -8.43 -0.96 4.76
N ALA A 151 -8.29 -0.07 5.73
CA ALA A 151 -7.91 -0.45 7.10
C ALA A 151 -9.04 -1.20 7.82
N LEU A 152 -10.30 -0.81 7.58
CA LEU A 152 -11.48 -1.56 8.03
C LEU A 152 -11.49 -2.98 7.43
N HIS A 153 -11.23 -3.10 6.13
CA HIS A 153 -11.10 -4.40 5.46
C HIS A 153 -9.99 -5.26 6.09
N VAL A 154 -8.79 -4.72 6.30
CA VAL A 154 -7.68 -5.44 6.94
C VAL A 154 -8.10 -5.96 8.31
N MET A 155 -8.80 -5.15 9.13
CA MET A 155 -9.27 -5.57 10.45
C MET A 155 -10.38 -6.61 10.38
N GLY A 156 -11.26 -6.55 9.39
CA GLY A 156 -12.26 -7.58 9.12
C GLY A 156 -11.61 -8.93 8.81
N VAL A 157 -10.69 -8.95 7.84
CA VAL A 157 -9.92 -10.14 7.46
C VAL A 157 -9.09 -10.66 8.64
N TRP A 158 -8.38 -9.78 9.36
CA TRP A 158 -7.57 -10.17 10.52
C TRP A 158 -8.39 -10.92 11.58
N ASN A 159 -9.57 -10.41 11.93
CA ASN A 159 -10.46 -11.08 12.88
C ASN A 159 -10.91 -12.45 12.36
N ALA A 160 -11.30 -12.53 11.07
CA ALA A 160 -11.73 -13.79 10.47
C ALA A 160 -10.60 -14.83 10.44
N GLU A 161 -9.39 -14.45 10.04
CA GLU A 161 -8.23 -15.35 10.02
C GLU A 161 -7.91 -15.92 11.42
N VAL A 162 -7.96 -15.09 12.46
CA VAL A 162 -7.77 -15.55 13.84
C VAL A 162 -8.90 -16.51 14.25
N MET A 163 -10.14 -16.26 13.82
CA MET A 163 -11.27 -17.14 14.14
C MET A 163 -11.23 -18.47 13.37
N ARG A 164 -10.59 -18.52 12.18
CA ARG A 164 -10.35 -19.75 11.40
C ARG A 164 -9.33 -20.67 12.05
N LEU A 165 -8.44 -20.15 12.91
CA LEU A 165 -7.54 -20.99 13.70
C LEU A 165 -8.35 -21.92 14.60
N ASN A 166 -7.96 -23.21 14.66
CA ASN A 166 -8.57 -24.11 15.63
C ASN A 166 -8.25 -23.68 17.07
N GLY A 167 -8.98 -24.21 18.05
CA GLY A 167 -8.87 -23.81 19.45
C GLY A 167 -7.45 -23.98 20.03
N PHE A 168 -6.73 -25.02 19.62
CA PHE A 168 -5.35 -25.28 20.05
C PHE A 168 -4.37 -24.29 19.45
N GLU A 169 -4.45 -24.05 18.13
CA GLU A 169 -3.60 -23.07 17.44
C GLU A 169 -3.78 -21.67 18.01
N ARG A 170 -5.02 -21.25 18.24
CA ARG A 170 -5.32 -19.94 18.83
C ARG A 170 -4.83 -19.84 20.27
N PHE A 171 -5.02 -20.88 21.08
CA PHE A 171 -4.48 -20.93 22.44
C PHE A 171 -2.96 -20.82 22.45
N PHE A 172 -2.29 -21.56 21.57
CA PHE A 172 -0.83 -21.57 21.46
C PHE A 172 -0.31 -20.21 20.97
N ALA A 173 -0.90 -19.64 19.92
CA ALA A 173 -0.56 -18.31 19.41
C ALA A 173 -0.72 -17.24 20.50
N LYS A 174 -1.83 -17.27 21.25
CA LYS A 174 -2.13 -16.31 22.30
C LYS A 174 -1.17 -16.40 23.50
N ASN A 175 -0.92 -17.62 23.99
CA ASN A 175 -0.29 -17.80 25.31
C ASN A 175 1.20 -18.14 25.24
N VAL A 176 1.65 -18.73 24.13
CA VAL A 176 3.04 -19.20 23.97
C VAL A 176 3.84 -18.30 23.05
N LEU A 177 3.24 -17.79 21.96
CA LEU A 177 3.92 -16.97 20.96
C LEU A 177 3.75 -15.46 21.17
N GLY A 178 3.13 -15.03 22.27
CA GLY A 178 2.98 -13.60 22.61
C GLY A 178 1.84 -12.86 21.90
N GLY A 179 1.00 -13.55 21.15
CA GLY A 179 -0.14 -12.99 20.42
C GLY A 179 -1.37 -12.75 21.29
N ARG A 180 -1.24 -12.08 22.45
CA ARG A 180 -2.36 -11.80 23.38
C ARG A 180 -3.58 -11.20 22.69
N VAL A 181 -3.35 -10.34 21.71
CA VAL A 181 -4.41 -9.67 20.92
C VAL A 181 -5.32 -10.66 20.17
N PHE A 182 -4.88 -11.88 19.92
CA PHE A 182 -5.70 -12.93 19.28
C PHE A 182 -6.91 -13.34 20.13
N GLY A 183 -6.83 -13.14 21.45
CA GLY A 183 -7.96 -13.35 22.35
C GLY A 183 -9.10 -12.33 22.19
N GLU A 184 -8.85 -11.24 21.50
CA GLU A 184 -9.83 -10.17 21.25
C GLU A 184 -10.62 -10.38 19.94
N ALA A 185 -10.17 -11.31 19.08
CA ALA A 185 -10.82 -11.59 17.81
C ALA A 185 -12.17 -12.28 18.00
N SER A 186 -13.12 -11.92 17.15
CA SER A 186 -14.44 -12.55 17.09
C SER A 186 -15.04 -12.44 15.69
N TRP A 187 -15.99 -13.33 15.37
CA TRP A 187 -16.78 -13.23 14.14
C TRP A 187 -17.58 -11.94 14.06
N ASP A 188 -18.16 -11.48 15.18
CA ASP A 188 -18.91 -10.21 15.23
C ASP A 188 -18.03 -9.02 14.86
N LYS A 189 -16.80 -8.99 15.34
CA LYS A 189 -15.82 -7.95 14.93
C LYS A 189 -15.44 -8.08 13.47
N ALA A 190 -15.24 -9.30 12.97
CA ALA A 190 -14.94 -9.54 11.57
C ALA A 190 -16.03 -8.97 10.66
N VAL A 191 -17.30 -9.28 10.96
CA VAL A 191 -18.48 -8.75 10.24
C VAL A 191 -18.57 -7.24 10.38
N SER A 192 -18.51 -6.70 11.61
CA SER A 192 -18.68 -5.26 11.85
C SER A 192 -17.64 -4.42 11.10
N PHE A 193 -16.36 -4.82 11.13
CA PHE A 193 -15.33 -4.12 10.38
C PHE A 193 -15.55 -4.22 8.86
N MET A 194 -15.94 -5.39 8.37
CA MET A 194 -16.13 -5.61 6.95
C MET A 194 -17.38 -4.88 6.41
N GLU A 195 -18.49 -4.88 7.15
CA GLU A 195 -19.69 -4.10 6.79
C GLU A 195 -19.38 -2.60 6.72
N ARG A 196 -18.60 -2.09 7.67
CA ARG A 196 -18.13 -0.69 7.63
C ARG A 196 -17.20 -0.44 6.46
N SER A 197 -16.37 -1.39 6.10
CA SER A 197 -15.48 -1.29 4.91
C SER A 197 -16.32 -1.20 3.63
N VAL A 198 -17.33 -2.05 3.47
CA VAL A 198 -18.28 -2.00 2.35
C VAL A 198 -19.02 -0.67 2.31
N ALA A 199 -19.49 -0.17 3.47
CA ALA A 199 -20.20 1.11 3.54
C ALA A 199 -19.30 2.30 3.17
N ALA A 200 -17.99 2.25 3.49
CA ALA A 200 -17.03 3.30 3.19
C ALA A 200 -16.54 3.30 1.73
N ASP A 201 -16.53 2.13 1.07
CA ASP A 201 -16.18 1.98 -0.35
C ASP A 201 -17.03 0.86 -0.98
N PRO A 202 -18.28 1.19 -1.37
CA PRO A 202 -19.26 0.20 -1.82
C PRO A 202 -18.94 -0.39 -3.21
N ASP A 203 -18.11 0.28 -4.00
CA ASP A 203 -17.74 -0.19 -5.34
C ASP A 203 -16.54 -1.16 -5.32
N ARG A 204 -15.92 -1.36 -4.16
CA ARG A 204 -14.76 -2.23 -4.02
C ARG A 204 -15.17 -3.70 -3.89
N ILE A 205 -15.14 -4.42 -4.99
CA ILE A 205 -15.60 -5.83 -5.10
C ILE A 205 -14.98 -6.74 -4.02
N VAL A 206 -13.69 -6.56 -3.70
CA VAL A 206 -13.00 -7.40 -2.71
C VAL A 206 -13.63 -7.28 -1.31
N HIS A 207 -14.17 -6.11 -0.94
CA HIS A 207 -14.85 -5.93 0.36
C HIS A 207 -16.11 -6.79 0.45
N HIS A 208 -16.92 -6.81 -0.60
CA HIS A 208 -18.11 -7.66 -0.69
C HIS A 208 -17.76 -9.15 -0.70
N LEU A 209 -16.75 -9.52 -1.50
CA LEU A 209 -16.30 -10.90 -1.62
C LEU A 209 -15.86 -11.47 -0.25
N ASP A 210 -15.05 -10.71 0.48
CA ASP A 210 -14.53 -11.18 1.76
C ASP A 210 -15.59 -11.11 2.87
N LEU A 211 -16.53 -10.17 2.83
CA LEU A 211 -17.71 -10.20 3.69
C LEU A 211 -18.56 -11.47 3.45
N GLY A 212 -18.82 -11.81 2.18
CA GLY A 212 -19.52 -13.03 1.81
C GLY A 212 -18.81 -14.29 2.33
N LYS A 213 -17.47 -14.36 2.20
CA LYS A 213 -16.68 -15.47 2.77
C LYS A 213 -16.82 -15.55 4.28
N ILE A 214 -16.79 -14.44 5.00
CA ILE A 214 -16.95 -14.39 6.45
C ILE A 214 -18.33 -14.95 6.85
N TYR A 215 -19.40 -14.53 6.17
CA TYR A 215 -20.74 -15.08 6.43
C TYR A 215 -20.82 -16.58 6.12
N ALA A 216 -20.14 -17.05 5.05
CA ALA A 216 -20.07 -18.47 4.72
C ALA A 216 -19.38 -19.28 5.85
N ASP A 217 -18.27 -18.78 6.38
CA ASP A 217 -17.52 -19.41 7.48
C ASP A 217 -18.38 -19.48 8.78
N MET A 218 -19.23 -18.50 9.00
CA MET A 218 -20.19 -18.47 10.10
C MET A 218 -21.41 -19.38 9.87
N GLY A 219 -21.58 -19.94 8.67
CA GLY A 219 -22.74 -20.75 8.28
C GLY A 219 -23.96 -19.96 7.87
N ASP A 220 -23.89 -18.62 7.78
CA ASP A 220 -24.98 -17.78 7.32
C ASP A 220 -25.01 -17.73 5.78
N LYS A 221 -25.59 -18.79 5.20
CA LYS A 221 -25.70 -18.95 3.75
C LYS A 221 -26.59 -17.90 3.09
N ALA A 222 -27.50 -17.26 3.84
CA ALA A 222 -28.40 -16.25 3.31
C ALA A 222 -27.65 -14.95 3.03
N LYS A 223 -26.73 -14.55 3.92
CA LYS A 223 -25.91 -13.35 3.77
C LYS A 223 -24.63 -13.58 2.97
N ALA A 224 -24.23 -14.83 2.76
CA ALA A 224 -23.04 -15.20 1.99
C ALA A 224 -23.22 -15.10 0.47
N ARG A 225 -24.43 -14.80 -0.04
CA ARG A 225 -24.78 -14.69 -1.46
C ARG A 225 -24.87 -13.22 -1.84
#